data_1a4a4807fbc0965c42958fef210e5d1c
#
_entry.id   1a4a4807fbc0965c42958fef210e5d1c
#
_cell.length_a   1.000
_cell.length_b   1.000
_cell.length_c   1.000
_cell.angle_alpha   90.00
_cell.angle_beta   90.00
_cell.angle_gamma   90.00
#
_symmetry.space_group_name_H-M   'P 1'
#
loop_
_entity.id
_entity.type
_entity.pdbx_description
1 polymer ?
#
loop_
_entity_poly.entity_id
_entity_poly.type
_entity_poly.pdbx_seq_one_letter_code
_entity_poly.pdbx_strand_id
1 'polypeptide(L)'
;DLTVTGVQTCALPIFIDELFYYEKNKKIKAKAITHYRVLDVNNNYSLLKLNPVTGRKHQLRKQLLIHGCPILGDSKYKFIKVNRSKDNILMLHAYKINFSIAGISYNFVADLPSLFIRTLKEKYLKTFLQ
;
A
#
# COMPACT_ATOMS: atom_id res chain seq x y z
N ASP A 1 -9.38 -6.03 -8.13
CA ASP A 1 -9.20 -4.71 -7.52
C ASP A 1 -9.05 -4.84 -6.02
N LEU A 2 -7.91 -4.45 -5.54
CA LEU A 2 -7.63 -4.37 -4.11
C LEU A 2 -8.27 -3.08 -3.58
N THR A 3 -9.36 -3.22 -2.82
CA THR A 3 -10.10 -2.07 -2.30
C THR A 3 -10.20 -2.16 -0.79
N VAL A 4 -9.78 -1.13 -0.10
CA VAL A 4 -10.14 -0.88 1.30
C VAL A 4 -11.31 0.11 1.27
N THR A 5 -12.47 -0.30 1.73
CA THR A 5 -13.67 0.52 1.58
C THR A 5 -13.88 1.53 2.69
N GLY A 6 -14.11 2.74 2.28
CA GLY A 6 -14.91 3.71 3.01
C GLY A 6 -15.90 4.32 2.05
N VAL A 7 -17.01 4.84 2.53
CA VAL A 7 -17.91 5.65 1.70
C VAL A 7 -17.15 6.89 1.30
N GLN A 8 -16.99 7.09 -0.01
CA GLN A 8 -16.16 8.16 -0.54
C GLN A 8 -16.99 9.10 -1.37
N THR A 9 -17.07 10.33 -0.94
CA THR A 9 -17.73 11.41 -1.69
C THR A 9 -16.74 12.36 -2.35
N CYS A 10 -15.43 12.22 -2.10
CA CYS A 10 -14.40 13.07 -2.69
C CYS A 10 -13.40 12.28 -3.50
N ALA A 11 -12.82 12.91 -4.50
CA ALA A 11 -11.70 12.36 -5.25
C ALA A 11 -10.54 12.06 -4.31
N LEU A 12 -10.01 10.86 -4.39
CA LEU A 12 -8.81 10.50 -3.65
C LEU A 12 -7.58 11.11 -4.32
N PRO A 13 -6.56 11.54 -3.55
CA PRO A 13 -5.24 11.79 -4.10
C PRO A 13 -4.74 10.59 -4.91
N ILE A 14 -3.89 10.84 -5.87
CA ILE A 14 -3.45 9.82 -6.81
C ILE A 14 -1.93 9.89 -7.02
N PHE A 15 -1.28 8.73 -7.01
CA PHE A 15 0.08 8.58 -7.51
C PHE A 15 0.04 8.13 -8.96
N ILE A 16 0.72 8.85 -9.83
CA ILE A 16 0.91 8.46 -11.23
C ILE A 16 2.40 8.48 -11.51
N ASP A 17 2.99 7.31 -11.67
CA ASP A 17 4.42 7.15 -11.85
C ASP A 17 4.72 6.25 -13.05
N GLU A 18 5.90 6.40 -13.60
CA GLU A 18 6.46 5.47 -14.56
C GLU A 18 7.45 4.58 -13.83
N LEU A 19 7.13 3.30 -13.76
CA LEU A 19 7.96 2.31 -13.07
C LEU A 19 8.74 1.46 -14.08
N PHE A 20 9.98 1.17 -13.72
CA PHE A 20 10.83 0.29 -14.51
C PHE A 20 10.74 -1.15 -13.98
N TYR A 21 10.70 -2.10 -14.89
CA TYR A 21 10.80 -3.51 -14.57
C TYR A 21 11.53 -4.23 -15.72
N TYR A 22 11.93 -5.47 -15.48
CA TYR A 22 12.61 -6.27 -16.48
C TYR A 22 11.70 -7.39 -16.96
N GLU A 23 11.61 -7.52 -18.26
CA GLU A 23 10.92 -8.61 -18.93
C GLU A 23 11.84 -9.16 -20.02
N LYS A 24 12.16 -10.47 -19.95
CA LYS A 24 13.10 -11.12 -20.88
C LYS A 24 14.42 -10.35 -21.02
N ASN A 25 15.00 -9.92 -19.90
CA ASN A 25 16.23 -9.12 -19.85
C ASN A 25 16.17 -7.72 -20.47
N LYS A 26 14.98 -7.26 -20.82
CA LYS A 26 14.75 -5.89 -21.30
C LYS A 26 14.19 -5.03 -20.20
N LYS A 27 14.73 -3.83 -20.06
CA LYS A 27 14.18 -2.82 -19.15
C LYS A 27 12.97 -2.18 -19.81
N ILE A 28 11.82 -2.33 -19.17
CA ILE A 28 10.54 -1.81 -19.66
C ILE A 28 10.05 -0.76 -18.67
N LYS A 29 9.46 0.30 -19.21
CA LYS A 29 8.85 1.38 -18.46
C LYS A 29 7.34 1.29 -18.59
N ALA A 30 6.64 1.31 -17.49
CA ALA A 30 5.19 1.22 -17.46
C ALA A 30 4.56 2.19 -16.49
N LYS A 31 3.45 2.76 -16.89
CA LYS A 31 2.66 3.66 -16.05
C LYS A 31 2.01 2.89 -14.90
N ALA A 32 2.14 3.41 -13.69
CA ALA A 32 1.54 2.86 -12.48
C ALA A 32 0.65 3.90 -11.84
N ILE A 33 -0.59 3.54 -11.57
CA ILE A 33 -1.61 4.43 -11.02
C ILE A 33 -2.14 3.82 -9.74
N THR A 34 -2.09 4.59 -8.65
CA THR A 34 -2.61 4.21 -7.34
C THR A 34 -3.36 5.37 -6.71
N HIS A 35 -4.60 5.16 -6.32
CA HIS A 35 -5.33 6.10 -5.47
C HIS A 35 -4.95 5.83 -4.02
N TYR A 36 -4.84 6.88 -3.22
CA TYR A 36 -4.56 6.72 -1.80
C TYR A 36 -5.36 7.68 -0.94
N ARG A 37 -5.51 7.31 0.30
CA ARG A 37 -6.15 8.14 1.32
C ARG A 37 -5.40 7.99 2.63
N VAL A 38 -5.20 9.08 3.34
CA VAL A 38 -4.63 9.04 4.69
C VAL A 38 -5.75 8.72 5.68
N LEU A 39 -5.64 7.60 6.38
CA LEU A 39 -6.59 7.19 7.41
C LEU A 39 -6.25 7.78 8.77
N ASP A 40 -4.98 7.86 9.08
CA ASP A 40 -4.48 8.48 10.29
C ASP A 40 -3.04 8.93 10.09
N VAL A 41 -2.63 9.97 10.80
CA VAL A 41 -1.29 10.54 10.67
C VAL A 41 -0.84 11.17 11.98
N ASN A 42 0.44 11.03 12.28
CA ASN A 42 1.11 11.78 13.34
C ASN A 42 2.44 12.33 12.80
N ASN A 43 3.30 12.86 13.68
CA ASN A 43 4.54 13.51 13.25
C ASN A 43 5.53 12.59 12.53
N ASN A 44 5.44 11.27 12.75
CA ASN A 44 6.44 10.32 12.26
C ASN A 44 5.88 9.27 11.30
N TYR A 45 4.59 8.97 11.38
CA TYR A 45 3.97 7.86 10.66
C TYR A 45 2.62 8.25 10.09
N SER A 46 2.22 7.57 9.04
CA SER A 46 0.88 7.64 8.48
C SER A 46 0.35 6.26 8.15
N LEU A 47 -0.94 6.07 8.36
CA LEU A 47 -1.67 4.90 7.92
C LEU A 47 -2.41 5.24 6.64
N LEU A 48 -2.10 4.55 5.57
CA LEU A 48 -2.67 4.80 4.26
C LEU A 48 -3.61 3.67 3.83
N LYS A 49 -4.65 4.06 3.15
CA LYS A 49 -5.48 3.21 2.33
C LYS A 49 -5.02 3.35 0.89
N LEU A 50 -4.72 2.24 0.23
CA LEU A 50 -4.18 2.23 -1.12
C LEU A 50 -5.10 1.45 -2.05
N ASN A 51 -5.41 2.06 -3.20
CA ASN A 51 -6.22 1.44 -4.24
C ASN A 51 -5.45 1.45 -5.56
N PRO A 52 -4.67 0.41 -5.86
CA PRO A 52 -3.96 0.35 -7.14
C PRO A 52 -4.93 0.13 -8.29
N VAL A 53 -4.84 0.98 -9.32
CA VAL A 53 -5.58 0.82 -10.58
C VAL A 53 -4.83 -0.12 -11.50
N THR A 54 -3.51 0.02 -11.56
CA THR A 54 -2.60 -0.88 -12.27
C THR A 54 -1.99 -1.87 -11.29
N GLY A 55 -1.38 -2.95 -11.78
CA GLY A 55 -0.79 -3.99 -10.95
C GLY A 55 0.67 -4.28 -11.28
N ARG A 56 1.51 -3.25 -11.41
CA ARG A 56 2.93 -3.43 -11.70
C ARG A 56 3.66 -4.07 -10.52
N LYS A 57 4.76 -4.77 -10.83
CA LYS A 57 5.55 -5.47 -9.81
C LYS A 57 5.99 -4.53 -8.69
N HIS A 58 5.65 -4.85 -7.47
CA HIS A 58 5.95 -4.06 -6.28
C HIS A 58 5.50 -2.60 -6.38
N GLN A 59 4.42 -2.33 -7.10
CA GLN A 59 3.97 -0.98 -7.43
C GLN A 59 3.83 -0.08 -6.20
N LEU A 60 3.11 -0.52 -5.18
CA LEU A 60 2.87 0.28 -3.98
C LEU A 60 4.16 0.58 -3.23
N ARG A 61 5.03 -0.40 -3.12
CA ARG A 61 6.33 -0.27 -2.44
C ARG A 61 7.22 0.73 -3.15
N LYS A 62 7.29 0.64 -4.48
CA LYS A 62 8.09 1.55 -5.33
C LYS A 62 7.54 2.97 -5.30
N GLN A 63 6.23 3.14 -5.46
CA GLN A 63 5.60 4.46 -5.49
C GLN A 63 5.77 5.19 -4.15
N LEU A 64 5.56 4.51 -3.03
CA LEU A 64 5.71 5.13 -1.72
C LEU A 64 7.16 5.54 -1.45
N LEU A 65 8.15 4.77 -1.89
CA LEU A 65 9.54 5.21 -1.82
C LEU A 65 9.80 6.44 -2.69
N ILE A 66 9.32 6.46 -3.93
CA ILE A 66 9.47 7.59 -4.86
C ILE A 66 8.91 8.88 -4.24
N HIS A 67 7.77 8.78 -3.57
CA HIS A 67 7.11 9.93 -2.94
C HIS A 67 7.63 10.27 -1.53
N GLY A 68 8.73 9.65 -1.12
CA GLY A 68 9.43 10.00 0.11
C GLY A 68 8.85 9.38 1.38
N CYS A 69 7.93 8.42 1.26
CA CYS A 69 7.32 7.77 2.41
C CYS A 69 7.35 6.23 2.27
N PRO A 70 8.54 5.62 2.32
CA PRO A 70 8.68 4.19 2.19
C PRO A 70 7.87 3.44 3.25
N ILE A 71 7.40 2.26 2.90
CA ILE A 71 6.60 1.43 3.80
C ILE A 71 7.46 0.97 4.98
N LEU A 72 6.92 1.09 6.17
CA LEU A 72 7.58 0.59 7.38
C LEU A 72 7.86 -0.91 7.25
N GLY A 73 9.11 -1.30 7.52
CA GLY A 73 9.54 -2.69 7.43
C GLY A 73 9.92 -3.17 6.03
N ASP A 74 9.91 -2.30 5.03
CA ASP A 74 10.36 -2.67 3.69
C ASP A 74 11.87 -2.82 3.65
N SER A 75 12.34 -4.05 3.41
CA SER A 75 13.77 -4.37 3.39
C SER A 75 14.46 -4.00 2.07
N LYS A 76 13.68 -3.79 1.01
CA LYS A 76 14.19 -3.53 -0.34
C LYS A 76 14.00 -2.09 -0.78
N TYR A 77 12.80 -1.57 -0.63
CA TYR A 77 12.43 -0.21 -1.05
C TYR A 77 12.47 0.73 0.16
N LYS A 78 13.66 1.20 0.47
CA LYS A 78 13.95 2.04 1.64
C LYS A 78 15.05 3.04 1.32
N PHE A 79 15.19 4.05 2.17
CA PHE A 79 16.34 4.93 2.11
C PHE A 79 17.60 4.22 2.60
N ILE A 80 18.71 4.43 1.91
CA ILE A 80 19.99 3.73 2.18
C ILE A 80 20.49 3.95 3.60
N LYS A 81 20.20 5.11 4.21
CA LYS A 81 20.70 5.52 5.52
C LYS A 81 19.83 5.15 6.70
N VAL A 82 18.73 4.45 6.49
CA VAL A 82 17.84 4.08 7.60
C VAL A 82 18.40 2.88 8.33
N ASN A 83 18.65 3.04 9.63
CA ASN A 83 19.06 1.95 10.49
C ASN A 83 18.01 0.84 10.47
N ARG A 84 18.47 -0.38 10.28
CA ARG A 84 17.61 -1.56 10.28
C ARG A 84 17.11 -1.79 11.70
N SER A 85 15.81 -1.68 11.92
CA SER A 85 15.22 -2.29 13.10
C SER A 85 15.19 -3.80 12.89
N LYS A 86 15.41 -4.57 13.94
CA LYS A 86 15.49 -6.03 13.89
C LYS A 86 14.14 -6.70 13.58
N ASP A 87 13.04 -5.96 13.70
CA ASP A 87 11.67 -6.49 13.59
C ASP A 87 11.01 -5.98 12.30
N ASN A 88 11.67 -6.22 11.17
CA ASN A 88 11.23 -5.69 9.89
C ASN A 88 10.16 -6.56 9.23
N ILE A 89 8.95 -6.41 9.71
CA ILE A 89 7.80 -6.93 8.99
C ILE A 89 7.29 -5.83 8.07
N LEU A 90 7.14 -6.17 6.80
CA LEU A 90 6.57 -5.27 5.81
C LEU A 90 5.13 -4.92 6.20
N MET A 91 4.90 -3.67 6.56
CA MET A 91 3.60 -3.17 6.99
C MET A 91 2.71 -2.84 5.79
N LEU A 92 2.45 -3.84 4.98
CA LEU A 92 1.57 -3.78 3.82
C LEU A 92 0.64 -4.98 3.86
N HIS A 93 -0.67 -4.71 3.88
CA HIS A 93 -1.67 -5.77 4.00
C HIS A 93 -2.76 -5.63 2.94
N ALA A 94 -3.00 -6.71 2.21
CA ALA A 94 -4.12 -6.81 1.28
C ALA A 94 -5.42 -7.02 2.07
N TYR A 95 -6.14 -5.95 2.32
CA TYR A 95 -7.29 -5.95 3.23
C TYR A 95 -8.58 -6.43 2.56
N LYS A 96 -8.86 -5.96 1.35
CA LYS A 96 -10.12 -6.26 0.70
C LYS A 96 -9.94 -6.43 -0.81
N ILE A 97 -10.61 -7.39 -1.38
CA ILE A 97 -10.68 -7.58 -2.82
C ILE A 97 -12.11 -7.80 -3.27
N ASN A 98 -12.50 -7.14 -4.36
CA ASN A 98 -13.78 -7.30 -5.02
C ASN A 98 -13.53 -7.63 -6.48
N PHE A 99 -14.23 -8.64 -7.00
CA PHE A 99 -14.16 -8.97 -8.42
C PHE A 99 -15.43 -9.69 -8.85
N SER A 100 -15.62 -9.79 -10.16
CA SER A 100 -16.76 -10.51 -10.75
C SER A 100 -16.27 -11.54 -11.76
N ILE A 101 -16.84 -12.74 -11.70
CA ILE A 101 -16.59 -13.81 -12.66
C ILE A 101 -17.95 -14.31 -13.14
N ALA A 102 -18.16 -14.32 -14.46
CA ALA A 102 -19.40 -14.83 -15.09
C ALA A 102 -20.67 -14.21 -14.48
N GLY A 103 -20.66 -12.91 -14.22
CA GLY A 103 -21.78 -12.16 -13.65
C GLY A 103 -21.97 -12.33 -12.14
N ILE A 104 -21.14 -13.11 -11.48
CA ILE A 104 -21.18 -13.29 -10.02
C ILE A 104 -20.14 -12.41 -9.37
N SER A 105 -20.57 -11.62 -8.37
CA SER A 105 -19.69 -10.74 -7.60
C SER A 105 -19.14 -11.44 -6.38
N TYR A 106 -17.83 -11.28 -6.17
CA TYR A 106 -17.12 -11.84 -5.02
C TYR A 106 -16.48 -10.71 -4.23
N ASN A 107 -16.65 -10.76 -2.91
CA ASN A 107 -16.08 -9.80 -1.98
C ASN A 107 -15.37 -10.56 -0.86
N PHE A 108 -14.09 -10.32 -0.70
CA PHE A 108 -13.30 -10.94 0.38
C PHE A 108 -12.63 -9.87 1.21
N VAL A 109 -12.66 -10.05 2.52
CA VAL A 109 -11.99 -9.20 3.50
C VAL A 109 -11.07 -10.06 4.32
N ALA A 110 -9.81 -9.64 4.42
CA ALA A 110 -8.83 -10.26 5.31
C ALA A 110 -8.56 -9.30 6.47
N ASP A 111 -8.92 -9.71 7.68
CA ASP A 111 -8.69 -8.89 8.86
C ASP A 111 -7.21 -8.57 9.04
N LEU A 112 -6.93 -7.42 9.66
CA LEU A 112 -5.55 -7.05 9.95
C LEU A 112 -4.90 -8.09 10.87
N PRO A 113 -3.71 -8.59 10.52
CA PRO A 113 -2.97 -9.47 11.42
C PRO A 113 -2.72 -8.82 12.79
N SER A 114 -2.71 -9.62 13.84
CA SER A 114 -2.47 -9.12 15.20
C SER A 114 -1.18 -8.31 15.33
N LEU A 115 -0.15 -8.72 14.62
CA LEU A 115 1.14 -8.01 14.58
C LEU A 115 1.02 -6.64 13.90
N PHE A 116 0.20 -6.52 12.86
CA PHE A 116 -0.09 -5.25 12.22
C PHE A 116 -0.81 -4.30 13.18
N ILE A 117 -1.84 -4.80 13.87
CA ILE A 117 -2.60 -4.03 14.88
C ILE A 117 -1.68 -3.58 16.01
N ARG A 118 -0.81 -4.46 16.51
CA ARG A 118 0.14 -4.14 17.57
C ARG A 118 1.11 -3.04 17.12
N THR A 119 1.62 -3.11 15.91
CA THR A 119 2.51 -2.09 15.36
C THR A 119 1.80 -0.74 15.24
N LEU A 120 0.54 -0.71 14.80
CA LEU A 120 -0.24 0.53 14.76
C LEU A 120 -0.35 1.16 16.15
N LYS A 121 -0.62 0.37 17.19
CA LYS A 121 -0.68 0.86 18.58
C LYS A 121 0.67 1.40 19.04
N GLU A 122 1.76 0.71 18.75
CA GLU A 122 3.12 1.14 19.10
C GLU A 122 3.50 2.46 18.42
N LYS A 123 2.96 2.72 17.23
CA LYS A 123 3.20 3.94 16.47
C LYS A 123 2.14 5.02 16.70
N TYR A 124 1.23 4.81 17.65
CA TYR A 124 0.14 5.74 17.99
C TYR A 124 -0.78 6.06 16.81
N LEU A 125 -1.04 5.08 15.97
CA LEU A 125 -1.97 5.19 14.86
C LEU A 125 -3.27 4.46 15.16
N LYS A 126 -4.39 5.10 14.80
CA LYS A 126 -5.73 4.54 14.94
C LYS A 126 -6.15 3.92 13.61
N THR A 127 -6.84 2.79 13.67
CA THR A 127 -7.43 2.21 12.48
C THR A 127 -8.91 2.57 12.38
N PHE A 128 -9.32 3.05 11.20
CA PHE A 128 -10.71 3.34 10.86
C PHE A 128 -11.22 2.35 9.79
N LEU A 129 -10.66 1.19 9.74
CA LEU A 129 -11.09 0.13 8.85
C LEU A 129 -12.42 -0.45 9.34
N GLN A 130 -13.38 -0.48 8.44
CA GLN A 130 -14.69 -1.07 8.68
C GLN A 130 -14.90 -2.30 7.81
#